data_dd6dbef785872739a443afe28f6e8b2f
#
_entry.id   dd6dbef785872739a443afe28f6e8b2f
#
_cell.length_a   1.000
_cell.length_b   1.000
_cell.length_c   1.000
_cell.angle_alpha   90.00
_cell.angle_beta   90.00
_cell.angle_gamma   90.00
#
_symmetry.space_group_name_H-M   'P 1'
#
loop_
_entity.id
_entity.type
_entity.pdbx_description
1 polymer ?
#
loop_
_entity_poly.entity_id
_entity_poly.type
_entity_poly.pdbx_seq_one_letter_code
_entity_poly.pdbx_strand_id
1 'polypeptide(L)'
;MARVTGIGGFFFPARDPALLARWYTTHFGIDPVPGDYVTPPWRQEAGDTVFAPFKGEPGGSDPVESRWILNLRVDDLDGMVAALRAAGTIVEVDPETYPNGRFARLADPEGNPLELWQPATPDDAPGS
;
A
#
# COMPACT_ATOMS: atom_id res chain seq x y z
N MET A 1 23.41 -11.53 18.12
CA MET A 1 23.81 -10.61 17.05
C MET A 1 22.68 -9.65 16.74
N ALA A 2 22.99 -8.38 16.61
CA ALA A 2 21.98 -7.37 16.32
C ALA A 2 21.42 -7.57 14.91
N ARG A 3 20.12 -7.30 14.72
CA ARG A 3 19.48 -7.47 13.42
C ARG A 3 18.34 -6.46 13.25
N VAL A 4 17.98 -6.17 12.01
CA VAL A 4 16.77 -5.44 11.68
C VAL A 4 15.58 -6.41 11.78
N THR A 5 14.53 -6.01 12.50
CA THR A 5 13.35 -6.87 12.72
C THR A 5 12.19 -6.54 11.79
N GLY A 6 12.27 -5.42 11.08
CA GLY A 6 11.24 -5.02 10.14
C GLY A 6 11.28 -3.53 9.85
N ILE A 7 10.31 -3.07 9.09
CA ILE A 7 10.15 -1.66 8.80
C ILE A 7 9.38 -1.03 9.96
N GLY A 8 9.97 0.00 10.60
CA GLY A 8 9.37 0.65 11.74
C GLY A 8 8.41 1.78 11.39
N GLY A 9 8.47 2.28 10.16
CA GLY A 9 7.60 3.35 9.74
C GLY A 9 7.83 3.72 8.30
N PHE A 10 6.89 4.50 7.75
CA PHE A 10 6.99 5.04 6.42
C PHE A 10 6.54 6.50 6.48
N PHE A 11 7.41 7.42 6.11
CA PHE A 11 7.21 8.85 6.27
C PHE A 11 7.28 9.52 4.91
N PHE A 12 6.33 10.39 4.62
CA PHE A 12 6.32 11.10 3.35
C PHE A 12 5.64 12.47 3.51
N PRO A 13 6.03 13.45 2.71
CA PRO A 13 5.43 14.77 2.81
C PRO A 13 4.03 14.79 2.24
N ALA A 14 3.17 15.59 2.83
CA ALA A 14 1.80 15.79 2.37
C ALA A 14 1.44 17.27 2.50
N ARG A 15 0.60 17.75 1.58
CA ARG A 15 0.10 19.12 1.65
C ARG A 15 -0.87 19.30 2.81
N ASP A 16 -1.71 18.28 3.04
CA ASP A 16 -2.64 18.25 4.17
C ASP A 16 -2.54 16.89 4.87
N PRO A 17 -1.57 16.75 5.80
CA PRO A 17 -1.35 15.46 6.45
C PRO A 17 -2.56 14.91 7.21
N ALA A 18 -3.33 15.78 7.86
CA ALA A 18 -4.50 15.33 8.62
C ALA A 18 -5.59 14.76 7.71
N LEU A 19 -5.87 15.44 6.60
CA LEU A 19 -6.86 14.98 5.63
C LEU A 19 -6.41 13.69 4.97
N LEU A 20 -5.14 13.60 4.58
CA LEU A 20 -4.59 12.41 3.96
C LEU A 20 -4.61 11.22 4.92
N ALA A 21 -4.24 11.43 6.18
CA ALA A 21 -4.30 10.38 7.19
C ALA A 21 -5.73 9.84 7.37
N ARG A 22 -6.75 10.70 7.37
CA ARG A 22 -8.14 10.27 7.45
C ARG A 22 -8.55 9.43 6.25
N TRP A 23 -8.06 9.77 5.05
CA TRP A 23 -8.33 8.98 3.86
C TRP A 23 -7.80 7.55 4.00
N TYR A 24 -6.55 7.42 4.46
CA TYR A 24 -5.95 6.10 4.68
C TYR A 24 -6.67 5.29 5.77
N THR A 25 -7.10 5.95 6.84
CA THR A 25 -7.87 5.27 7.90
C THR A 25 -9.23 4.82 7.37
N THR A 26 -9.92 5.69 6.63
CA THR A 26 -11.26 5.39 6.12
C THR A 26 -11.26 4.24 5.11
N HIS A 27 -10.29 4.23 4.20
CA HIS A 27 -10.31 3.26 3.11
C HIS A 27 -9.49 2.01 3.37
N PHE A 28 -8.46 2.10 4.21
CA PHE A 28 -7.54 0.97 4.43
C PHE A 28 -7.43 0.54 5.88
N GLY A 29 -8.06 1.26 6.81
CA GLY A 29 -7.98 0.90 8.21
C GLY A 29 -6.61 1.14 8.84
N ILE A 30 -5.79 1.98 8.22
CA ILE A 30 -4.49 2.34 8.77
C ILE A 30 -4.67 3.41 9.83
N ASP A 31 -4.35 3.10 11.08
CA ASP A 31 -4.51 4.05 12.18
C ASP A 31 -3.58 5.25 12.01
N PRO A 32 -4.06 6.46 12.31
CA PRO A 32 -3.21 7.65 12.22
C PRO A 32 -2.12 7.64 13.29
N VAL A 33 -1.07 8.41 13.05
CA VAL A 33 -0.02 8.57 14.05
C VAL A 33 -0.61 9.21 15.31
N PRO A 34 -0.35 8.63 16.51
CA PRO A 34 -0.90 9.18 17.75
C PRO A 34 -0.35 10.57 18.07
N GLY A 35 -1.18 11.39 18.72
CA GLY A 35 -0.74 12.69 19.22
C GLY A 35 -0.08 12.65 20.58
N ASP A 36 0.13 11.47 21.14
CA ASP A 36 0.74 11.26 22.46
C ASP A 36 1.73 10.10 22.39
N TYR A 37 2.41 9.83 23.50
CA TYR A 37 3.39 8.74 23.59
C TYR A 37 2.86 7.48 24.27
N VAL A 38 1.57 7.44 24.61
CA VAL A 38 0.93 6.32 25.31
C VAL A 38 0.13 5.45 24.34
N THR A 39 -0.59 6.07 23.40
CA THR A 39 -1.38 5.36 22.40
C THR A 39 -0.45 4.68 21.42
N PRO A 40 -0.59 3.35 21.20
CA PRO A 40 0.25 2.67 20.21
C PRO A 40 -0.09 3.10 18.78
N PRO A 41 0.90 3.19 17.89
CA PRO A 41 0.64 3.42 16.48
C PRO A 41 0.04 2.18 15.83
N TRP A 42 -0.31 2.30 14.55
CA TRP A 42 -0.89 1.22 13.78
C TRP A 42 0.00 -0.03 13.81
N ARG A 43 -0.63 -1.16 14.05
CA ARG A 43 0.01 -2.47 14.00
C ARG A 43 -0.49 -3.22 12.77
N GLN A 44 0.43 -3.52 11.87
CA GLN A 44 0.08 -4.35 10.72
C GLN A 44 0.13 -5.83 11.09
N GLU A 45 -0.64 -6.63 10.36
CA GLU A 45 -0.57 -8.07 10.52
C GLU A 45 0.77 -8.60 10.05
N ALA A 46 1.27 -9.62 10.73
CA ALA A 46 2.49 -10.30 10.30
C ALA A 46 2.29 -10.95 8.93
N GLY A 47 3.27 -10.84 8.06
CA GLY A 47 3.22 -11.38 6.73
C GLY A 47 4.41 -10.96 5.91
N ASP A 48 4.46 -11.43 4.68
CA ASP A 48 5.56 -11.15 3.79
C ASP A 48 5.60 -9.68 3.39
N THR A 49 6.81 -9.15 3.34
CA THR A 49 7.07 -7.78 2.88
C THR A 49 8.10 -7.85 1.77
N VAL A 50 7.76 -7.31 0.62
CA VAL A 50 8.70 -7.17 -0.49
C VAL A 50 9.42 -5.85 -0.32
N PHE A 51 10.75 -5.92 -0.25
CA PHE A 51 11.60 -4.74 -0.19
C PHE A 51 12.49 -4.77 -1.44
N ALA A 52 12.10 -3.98 -2.45
CA ALA A 52 12.67 -4.13 -3.78
C ALA A 52 13.10 -2.78 -4.36
N PRO A 53 14.41 -2.51 -4.40
CA PRO A 53 14.88 -1.44 -5.25
C PRO A 53 14.60 -1.79 -6.72
N PHE A 54 14.01 -0.86 -7.44
CA PHE A 54 13.73 -1.06 -8.86
C PHE A 54 14.46 -0.01 -9.68
N LYS A 55 14.71 -0.35 -10.95
CA LYS A 55 15.42 0.56 -11.84
C LYS A 55 14.54 1.77 -12.16
N GLY A 56 15.08 2.95 -11.87
CA GLY A 56 14.43 4.22 -12.15
C GLY A 56 15.46 5.30 -12.40
N GLU A 57 14.98 6.46 -12.83
CA GLU A 57 15.84 7.63 -13.08
C GLU A 57 15.76 8.55 -11.85
N PRO A 58 16.78 8.57 -10.98
CA PRO A 58 16.78 9.49 -9.84
C PRO A 58 16.71 10.94 -10.35
N GLY A 59 15.70 11.67 -9.87
CA GLY A 59 15.50 13.04 -10.30
C GLY A 59 14.89 13.19 -11.69
N GLY A 60 14.19 12.15 -12.16
CA GLY A 60 13.47 12.18 -13.43
C GLY A 60 12.63 13.44 -13.60
N SER A 61 12.52 13.93 -14.82
CA SER A 61 11.86 15.19 -15.14
C SER A 61 10.33 15.11 -15.07
N ASP A 62 9.75 13.92 -14.96
CA ASP A 62 8.29 13.74 -14.85
C ASP A 62 7.85 13.98 -13.41
N PRO A 63 7.09 15.06 -13.13
CA PRO A 63 6.63 15.34 -11.78
C PRO A 63 5.64 14.30 -11.23
N VAL A 64 5.07 13.47 -12.09
CA VAL A 64 4.15 12.40 -11.69
C VAL A 64 4.91 11.14 -11.27
N GLU A 65 6.15 10.98 -11.72
CA GLU A 65 6.96 9.84 -11.31
C GLU A 65 7.41 9.98 -9.88
N SER A 66 6.86 9.12 -9.04
CA SER A 66 7.29 9.04 -7.66
C SER A 66 8.53 8.15 -7.56
N ARG A 67 9.38 8.46 -6.58
CA ARG A 67 10.55 7.64 -6.28
C ARG A 67 10.21 6.37 -5.52
N TRP A 68 8.95 6.22 -5.11
CA TRP A 68 8.51 5.06 -4.31
C TRP A 68 7.10 4.68 -4.71
N ILE A 69 6.78 3.43 -4.44
CA ILE A 69 5.42 2.91 -4.54
C ILE A 69 5.12 2.23 -3.22
N LEU A 70 4.03 2.61 -2.58
CA LEU A 70 3.57 1.93 -1.38
C LEU A 70 2.66 0.79 -1.79
N ASN A 71 3.10 -0.44 -1.50
CA ASN A 71 2.29 -1.63 -1.73
C ASN A 71 1.61 -2.01 -0.42
N LEU A 72 0.29 -2.18 -0.48
CA LEU A 72 -0.51 -2.58 0.68
C LEU A 72 -1.05 -3.99 0.44
N ARG A 73 -0.78 -4.88 1.37
CA ARG A 73 -1.27 -6.25 1.34
C ARG A 73 -2.73 -6.25 1.77
N VAL A 74 -3.60 -6.89 0.98
CA VAL A 74 -5.03 -6.98 1.27
C VAL A 74 -5.49 -8.44 1.26
N ASP A 75 -6.52 -8.73 2.02
CA ASP A 75 -7.09 -10.08 2.09
C ASP A 75 -8.16 -10.32 1.03
N ASP A 76 -8.82 -9.27 0.55
CA ASP A 76 -9.89 -9.35 -0.45
C ASP A 76 -9.75 -8.19 -1.43
N LEU A 77 -9.02 -8.43 -2.52
CA LEU A 77 -8.76 -7.39 -3.52
C LEU A 77 -10.05 -6.90 -4.18
N ASP A 78 -10.92 -7.84 -4.59
CA ASP A 78 -12.15 -7.47 -5.29
C ASP A 78 -13.07 -6.62 -4.41
N GLY A 79 -13.21 -6.98 -3.14
CA GLY A 79 -13.99 -6.21 -2.19
C GLY A 79 -13.41 -4.82 -1.94
N MET A 80 -12.09 -4.74 -1.80
CA MET A 80 -11.41 -3.46 -1.61
C MET A 80 -11.58 -2.54 -2.82
N VAL A 81 -11.40 -3.09 -4.02
CA VAL A 81 -11.56 -2.33 -5.26
C VAL A 81 -13.00 -1.82 -5.40
N ALA A 82 -13.99 -2.67 -5.11
CA ALA A 82 -15.39 -2.26 -5.20
C ALA A 82 -15.71 -1.11 -4.25
N ALA A 83 -15.21 -1.18 -3.01
CA ALA A 83 -15.42 -0.12 -2.02
C ALA A 83 -14.75 1.19 -2.43
N LEU A 84 -13.53 1.12 -2.95
CA LEU A 84 -12.81 2.31 -3.42
C LEU A 84 -13.53 2.97 -4.60
N ARG A 85 -13.98 2.17 -5.56
CA ARG A 85 -14.72 2.68 -6.72
C ARG A 85 -16.05 3.29 -6.31
N ALA A 86 -16.76 2.67 -5.36
CA ALA A 86 -18.00 3.23 -4.83
C ALA A 86 -17.79 4.58 -4.16
N ALA A 87 -16.61 4.81 -3.58
CA ALA A 87 -16.24 6.08 -2.97
C ALA A 87 -15.68 7.10 -3.97
N GLY A 88 -15.67 6.76 -5.28
CA GLY A 88 -15.22 7.68 -6.32
C GLY A 88 -13.73 7.60 -6.68
N THR A 89 -13.02 6.63 -6.15
CA THR A 89 -11.60 6.45 -6.45
C THR A 89 -11.42 5.63 -7.73
N ILE A 90 -10.57 6.11 -8.61
CA ILE A 90 -10.21 5.37 -9.84
C ILE A 90 -9.20 4.29 -9.46
N VAL A 91 -9.52 3.04 -9.78
CA VAL A 91 -8.66 1.89 -9.49
C VAL A 91 -8.49 1.08 -10.76
N GLU A 92 -7.24 0.77 -11.10
CA GLU A 92 -6.89 -0.08 -12.23
C GLU A 92 -6.49 -1.45 -11.73
N VAL A 93 -7.27 -2.48 -12.08
CA VAL A 93 -6.99 -3.86 -11.69
C VAL A 93 -6.16 -4.52 -12.77
N ASP A 94 -5.06 -5.16 -12.38
CA ASP A 94 -4.29 -5.99 -13.30
C ASP A 94 -5.11 -7.22 -13.65
N PRO A 95 -5.39 -7.47 -14.95
CA PRO A 95 -6.23 -8.60 -15.35
C PRO A 95 -5.58 -9.96 -15.13
N GLU A 96 -4.26 -10.01 -14.99
CA GLU A 96 -3.54 -11.26 -14.78
C GLU A 96 -3.50 -11.67 -13.33
N THR A 97 -3.52 -12.98 -13.10
CA THR A 97 -3.21 -13.58 -11.81
C THR A 97 -1.80 -14.15 -11.91
N TYR A 98 -0.92 -13.68 -11.05
CA TYR A 98 0.47 -14.13 -11.03
C TYR A 98 0.68 -15.22 -9.97
N PRO A 99 1.78 -15.96 -10.05
CA PRO A 99 2.06 -16.97 -9.03
C PRO A 99 2.13 -16.42 -7.60
N ASN A 100 2.45 -15.14 -7.44
CA ASN A 100 2.52 -14.50 -6.12
C ASN A 100 1.25 -13.72 -5.77
N GLY A 101 0.24 -13.69 -6.62
CA GLY A 101 -1.03 -13.07 -6.29
C GLY A 101 -1.60 -12.15 -7.36
N ARG A 102 -2.51 -11.27 -6.90
CA ARG A 102 -3.22 -10.35 -7.76
C ARG A 102 -2.93 -8.92 -7.33
N PHE A 103 -3.01 -7.98 -8.27
CA PHE A 103 -2.60 -6.60 -8.07
C PHE A 103 -3.63 -5.61 -8.59
N ALA A 104 -3.69 -4.45 -7.95
CA ALA A 104 -4.41 -3.29 -8.45
C ALA A 104 -3.59 -2.03 -8.15
N ARG A 105 -3.82 -0.97 -8.91
CA ARG A 105 -3.09 0.29 -8.76
C ARG A 105 -4.05 1.45 -8.64
N LEU A 106 -3.66 2.41 -7.82
CA LEU A 106 -4.41 3.65 -7.65
C LEU A 106 -3.45 4.73 -7.15
N ALA A 107 -3.97 5.94 -7.03
CA ALA A 107 -3.27 7.04 -6.37
C ALA A 107 -4.09 7.52 -5.19
N ASP A 108 -3.41 7.99 -4.14
CA ASP A 108 -4.11 8.64 -3.05
C ASP A 108 -4.55 10.06 -3.46
N PRO A 109 -5.32 10.79 -2.63
CA PRO A 109 -5.80 12.11 -3.01
C PRO A 109 -4.71 13.14 -3.31
N GLU A 110 -3.49 12.91 -2.88
CA GLU A 110 -2.36 13.80 -3.18
C GLU A 110 -1.49 13.29 -4.33
N GLY A 111 -1.95 12.24 -5.03
CA GLY A 111 -1.27 11.72 -6.21
C GLY A 111 -0.16 10.72 -5.93
N ASN A 112 -0.03 10.24 -4.70
CA ASN A 112 0.99 9.24 -4.40
C ASN A 112 0.60 7.88 -4.96
N PRO A 113 1.52 7.16 -5.63
CA PRO A 113 1.22 5.88 -6.24
C PRO A 113 1.09 4.78 -5.20
N LEU A 114 0.00 4.02 -5.29
CA LEU A 114 -0.27 2.89 -4.42
C LEU A 114 -0.50 1.64 -5.24
N GLU A 115 -0.07 0.52 -4.70
CA GLU A 115 -0.37 -0.80 -5.26
C GLU A 115 -1.03 -1.65 -4.17
N LEU A 116 -2.11 -2.32 -4.53
CA LEU A 116 -2.76 -3.30 -3.66
C LEU A 116 -2.34 -4.69 -4.11
N TRP A 117 -2.03 -5.53 -3.15
CA TRP A 117 -1.56 -6.89 -3.40
C TRP A 117 -2.34 -7.87 -2.56
N GLN A 118 -3.06 -8.78 -3.23
CA GLN A 118 -3.64 -9.94 -2.56
C GLN A 118 -2.70 -11.11 -2.80
N PRO A 119 -1.93 -11.54 -1.79
CA PRO A 119 -1.01 -12.67 -1.95
C PRO A 119 -1.72 -13.94 -2.37
N ALA A 120 -1.06 -14.74 -3.18
CA ALA A 120 -1.58 -16.05 -3.54
C ALA A 120 -1.66 -16.95 -2.31
N THR A 121 -2.75 -17.71 -2.21
CA THR A 121 -2.86 -18.74 -1.18
C THR A 121 -2.31 -20.06 -1.72
N PRO A 122 -2.03 -21.04 -0.87
CA PRO A 122 -1.61 -22.36 -1.35
C PRO A 122 -2.59 -22.99 -2.35
N ASP A 123 -3.89 -22.68 -2.23
CA ASP A 123 -4.92 -23.19 -3.13
C ASP A 123 -4.88 -22.53 -4.51
N ASP A 124 -4.31 -21.32 -4.61
CA ASP A 124 -4.18 -20.59 -5.86
C ASP A 124 -2.87 -20.89 -6.57
N ALA A 125 -1.94 -21.57 -5.91
CA ALA A 125 -0.62 -21.82 -6.47
C ALA A 125 -0.70 -22.76 -7.68
N PRO A 126 0.07 -22.50 -8.77
CA PRO A 126 0.10 -23.38 -9.91
C PRO A 126 0.56 -24.80 -9.51
N GLY A 127 -0.15 -25.81 -9.98
CA GLY A 127 0.20 -27.21 -9.71
C GLY A 127 -0.30 -27.76 -8.39
N SER A 128 -1.06 -27.01 -7.62
CA SER A 128 -1.65 -27.47 -6.37
C SER A 128 -3.02 -28.12 -6.59
#